data_3cb0a29c1230e895b77564c34864105c
#
_entry.id   3cb0a29c1230e895b77564c34864105c
#
_cell.length_a   1.000
_cell.length_b   1.000
_cell.length_c   1.000
_cell.angle_alpha   90.00
_cell.angle_beta   90.00
_cell.angle_gamma   90.00
#
_symmetry.space_group_name_H-M   'P 1'
#
loop_
_entity.id
_entity.type
_entity.pdbx_description
1 polymer ?
#
loop_
_entity_poly.entity_id
_entity_poly.type
_entity_poly.pdbx_seq_one_letter_code
_entity_poly.pdbx_strand_id
1 'polypeptide(L)'
;MITMDVVKLSSKKDMYERLQVIHQTMHDLIKEFSPRELAIESPFFGKNVQSMLKLGRAQGIAIAVAMQCGMPVTEYSPKKIKQSITGNGNADKEQVWKMLQQILSLTAKHNSFDASDALAVAVCHHFQDNAAIPHAGVKSKGWEDFIKKNPGRLL
;
A
#
# COMPACT_ATOMS: atom_id res chain seq x y z
N MET A 1 5.58 -1.73 -12.78
CA MET A 1 5.94 -2.67 -11.68
C MET A 1 7.33 -3.22 -11.97
N ILE A 2 8.27 -3.12 -11.03
CA ILE A 2 9.65 -3.62 -11.19
C ILE A 2 9.71 -5.08 -10.77
N THR A 3 9.30 -5.38 -9.53
CA THR A 3 9.26 -6.74 -8.98
C THR A 3 8.07 -6.90 -8.03
N MET A 4 7.69 -8.14 -7.78
CA MET A 4 6.68 -8.53 -6.80
C MET A 4 7.04 -9.92 -6.28
N ASP A 5 7.25 -10.04 -4.97
CA ASP A 5 7.65 -11.32 -4.37
C ASP A 5 7.14 -11.44 -2.93
N VAL A 6 7.39 -12.58 -2.29
CA VAL A 6 7.04 -12.90 -0.91
C VAL A 6 8.27 -13.34 -0.14
N VAL A 7 8.51 -12.71 1.00
CA VAL A 7 9.58 -13.12 1.92
C VAL A 7 9.17 -14.40 2.65
N LYS A 8 9.79 -15.53 2.29
CA LYS A 8 9.52 -16.82 2.92
C LYS A 8 10.23 -16.93 4.25
N LEU A 9 9.46 -16.96 5.34
CA LEU A 9 9.97 -17.11 6.70
C LEU A 9 9.82 -18.57 7.17
N SER A 10 10.93 -19.24 7.48
CA SER A 10 10.91 -20.62 7.96
C SER A 10 10.19 -20.73 9.32
N SER A 11 9.29 -21.71 9.45
CA SER A 11 8.63 -22.03 10.73
C SER A 11 9.62 -22.57 11.79
N LYS A 12 10.77 -23.08 11.37
CA LYS A 12 11.82 -23.63 12.24
C LYS A 12 12.67 -22.53 12.91
N LYS A 13 12.67 -21.32 12.38
CA LYS A 13 13.39 -20.18 12.94
C LYS A 13 12.60 -19.53 14.08
N ASP A 14 13.29 -19.02 15.07
CA ASP A 14 12.68 -18.23 16.13
C ASP A 14 12.18 -16.86 15.63
N MET A 15 11.55 -16.09 16.51
CA MET A 15 11.00 -14.79 16.14
C MET A 15 12.11 -13.80 15.73
N TYR A 16 13.21 -13.77 16.43
CA TYR A 16 14.29 -12.80 16.20
C TYR A 16 15.03 -13.11 14.90
N GLU A 17 15.30 -14.38 14.61
CA GLU A 17 15.86 -14.81 13.34
C GLU A 17 14.96 -14.43 12.15
N ARG A 18 13.62 -14.53 12.29
CA ARG A 18 12.69 -14.10 11.25
C ARG A 18 12.71 -12.58 11.06
N LEU A 19 12.76 -11.81 12.14
CA LEU A 19 12.89 -10.35 12.06
C LEU A 19 14.21 -9.94 11.39
N GLN A 20 15.29 -10.66 11.65
CA GLN A 20 16.58 -10.44 10.99
C GLN A 20 16.48 -10.69 9.46
N VAL A 21 15.78 -11.76 9.04
CA VAL A 21 15.53 -12.02 7.62
C VAL A 21 14.75 -10.88 6.98
N ILE A 22 13.70 -10.38 7.64
CA ILE A 22 12.91 -9.24 7.13
C ILE A 22 13.80 -7.99 7.00
N HIS A 23 14.58 -7.68 8.04
CA HIS A 23 15.52 -6.56 8.02
C HIS A 23 16.48 -6.64 6.84
N GLN A 24 17.17 -7.78 6.68
CA GLN A 24 18.14 -7.97 5.61
C GLN A 24 17.49 -7.87 4.24
N THR A 25 16.36 -8.54 4.04
CA THR A 25 15.62 -8.48 2.76
C THR A 25 15.21 -7.05 2.41
N MET A 26 14.68 -6.29 3.36
CA MET A 26 14.31 -4.89 3.14
C MET A 26 15.51 -4.04 2.77
N HIS A 27 16.63 -4.20 3.50
CA HIS A 27 17.86 -3.49 3.22
C HIS A 27 18.39 -3.78 1.82
N ASP A 28 18.39 -5.06 1.41
CA ASP A 28 18.89 -5.48 0.11
C ASP A 28 18.02 -4.96 -1.03
N LEU A 29 16.68 -5.01 -0.87
CA LEU A 29 15.74 -4.44 -1.84
C LEU A 29 15.90 -2.92 -1.99
N ILE A 30 16.07 -2.21 -0.88
CA ILE A 30 16.31 -0.75 -0.91
C ILE A 30 17.62 -0.44 -1.63
N LYS A 31 18.67 -1.20 -1.37
CA LYS A 31 19.97 -1.03 -2.02
C LYS A 31 19.92 -1.35 -3.52
N GLU A 32 19.19 -2.40 -3.90
CA GLU A 32 19.08 -2.85 -5.29
C GLU A 32 18.24 -1.91 -6.14
N PHE A 33 17.04 -1.54 -5.66
CA PHE A 33 16.07 -0.80 -6.44
C PHE A 33 16.00 0.70 -6.16
N SER A 34 16.67 1.17 -5.09
CA SER A 34 16.67 2.57 -4.67
C SER A 34 15.28 3.21 -4.67
N PRO A 35 14.27 2.61 -4.01
CA PRO A 35 12.93 3.17 -3.96
C PRO A 35 12.93 4.52 -3.22
N ARG A 36 11.98 5.38 -3.56
CA ARG A 36 11.88 6.72 -2.96
C ARG A 36 11.09 6.73 -1.66
N GLU A 37 10.13 5.83 -1.53
CA GLU A 37 9.16 5.83 -0.43
C GLU A 37 8.76 4.39 -0.05
N LEU A 38 8.35 4.19 1.20
CA LEU A 38 7.72 2.97 1.67
C LEU A 38 6.22 3.22 1.89
N ALA A 39 5.39 2.49 1.17
CA ALA A 39 3.96 2.39 1.46
C ALA A 39 3.67 1.06 2.16
N ILE A 40 2.91 1.10 3.25
CA ILE A 40 2.61 -0.09 4.05
C ILE A 40 1.15 -0.09 4.50
N GLU A 41 0.57 -1.27 4.63
CA GLU A 41 -0.77 -1.40 5.19
C GLU A 41 -0.73 -1.23 6.71
N SER A 42 -1.60 -0.38 7.28
CA SER A 42 -1.68 -0.21 8.73
C SER A 42 -2.24 -1.47 9.39
N PRO A 43 -1.74 -1.85 10.60
CA PRO A 43 -2.22 -3.01 11.31
C PRO A 43 -3.71 -2.89 11.60
N PHE A 44 -4.47 -3.94 11.26
CA PHE A 44 -5.89 -4.00 11.59
C PHE A 44 -6.11 -4.79 12.89
N PHE A 45 -6.95 -4.26 13.79
CA PHE A 45 -7.30 -4.93 15.04
C PHE A 45 -8.14 -6.18 14.77
N GLY A 46 -7.48 -7.33 14.74
CA GLY A 46 -8.12 -8.65 14.60
C GLY A 46 -8.37 -9.32 15.96
N LYS A 47 -9.12 -10.42 15.95
CA LYS A 47 -9.42 -11.20 17.16
C LYS A 47 -8.18 -11.91 17.73
N ASN A 48 -7.14 -12.14 16.93
CA ASN A 48 -5.93 -12.86 17.33
C ASN A 48 -4.78 -11.89 17.67
N VAL A 49 -4.69 -11.54 18.95
CA VAL A 49 -3.67 -10.63 19.49
C VAL A 49 -2.24 -11.10 19.19
N GLN A 50 -1.96 -12.42 19.27
CA GLN A 50 -0.63 -12.96 19.01
C GLN A 50 -0.20 -12.76 17.55
N SER A 51 -1.10 -12.94 16.61
CA SER A 51 -0.83 -12.68 15.20
C SER A 51 -0.60 -11.19 14.94
N MET A 52 -1.36 -10.33 15.59
CA MET A 52 -1.19 -8.88 15.49
C MET A 52 0.16 -8.40 16.03
N LEU A 53 0.61 -8.94 17.18
CA LEU A 53 1.92 -8.63 17.74
C LEU A 53 3.05 -9.07 16.82
N LYS A 54 2.93 -10.24 16.18
CA LYS A 54 3.92 -10.72 15.20
C LYS A 54 3.97 -9.81 13.98
N LEU A 55 2.81 -9.44 13.44
CA LEU A 55 2.70 -8.53 12.30
C LEU A 55 3.26 -7.15 12.62
N GLY A 56 2.88 -6.57 13.77
CA GLY A 56 3.39 -5.26 14.19
C GLY A 56 4.91 -5.22 14.38
N ARG A 57 5.52 -6.31 14.88
CA ARG A 57 6.99 -6.42 14.95
C ARG A 57 7.61 -6.46 13.55
N ALA A 58 7.05 -7.23 12.62
CA ALA A 58 7.53 -7.31 11.24
C ALA A 58 7.43 -5.95 10.53
N GLN A 59 6.30 -5.27 10.67
CA GLN A 59 6.08 -3.92 10.13
C GLN A 59 7.04 -2.91 10.75
N GLY A 60 7.23 -2.94 12.08
CA GLY A 60 8.17 -2.06 12.77
C GLY A 60 9.60 -2.18 12.25
N ILE A 61 10.06 -3.41 11.92
CA ILE A 61 11.37 -3.61 11.29
C ILE A 61 11.41 -3.02 9.89
N ALA A 62 10.39 -3.24 9.05
CA ALA A 62 10.34 -2.69 7.69
C ALA A 62 10.37 -1.15 7.71
N ILE A 63 9.60 -0.54 8.61
CA ILE A 63 9.56 0.91 8.83
C ILE A 63 10.93 1.42 9.29
N ALA A 64 11.55 0.76 10.28
CA ALA A 64 12.83 1.17 10.83
C ALA A 64 13.94 1.17 9.75
N VAL A 65 13.99 0.13 8.91
CA VAL A 65 14.96 0.04 7.80
C VAL A 65 14.73 1.15 6.78
N ALA A 66 13.48 1.42 6.39
CA ALA A 66 13.15 2.50 5.47
C ALA A 66 13.57 3.86 6.03
N MET A 67 13.25 4.15 7.29
CA MET A 67 13.64 5.39 7.97
C MET A 67 15.17 5.53 8.08
N GLN A 68 15.88 4.44 8.38
CA GLN A 68 17.35 4.43 8.42
C GLN A 68 17.95 4.79 7.05
N CYS A 69 17.30 4.41 5.95
CA CYS A 69 17.70 4.75 4.59
C CYS A 69 17.17 6.14 4.12
N GLY A 70 16.57 6.93 5.02
CA GLY A 70 16.04 8.25 4.69
C GLY A 70 14.75 8.25 3.86
N MET A 71 14.05 7.11 3.80
CA MET A 71 12.81 6.98 3.03
C MET A 71 11.61 7.43 3.86
N PRO A 72 10.73 8.29 3.33
CA PRO A 72 9.44 8.56 3.95
C PRO A 72 8.56 7.31 3.95
N VAL A 73 7.73 7.19 4.98
CA VAL A 73 6.82 6.05 5.16
C VAL A 73 5.38 6.54 5.20
N THR A 74 4.51 5.91 4.41
CA THR A 74 3.07 6.21 4.39
C THR A 74 2.26 4.96 4.70
N GLU A 75 1.37 5.05 5.69
CA GLU A 75 0.48 3.97 6.08
C GLU A 75 -0.92 4.13 5.49
N TYR A 76 -1.51 3.03 5.02
CA TYR A 76 -2.86 3.00 4.47
C TYR A 76 -3.72 1.97 5.19
N SER A 77 -4.95 2.35 5.56
CA SER A 77 -5.91 1.38 6.10
C SER A 77 -6.39 0.40 5.00
N PRO A 78 -6.71 -0.86 5.36
CA PRO A 78 -7.24 -1.85 4.40
C PRO A 78 -8.44 -1.34 3.61
N LYS A 79 -9.33 -0.61 4.27
CA LYS A 79 -10.51 0.01 3.63
C LYS A 79 -10.12 1.05 2.59
N LYS A 80 -9.12 1.89 2.88
CA LYS A 80 -8.62 2.91 1.95
C LYS A 80 -7.96 2.29 0.73
N ILE A 81 -7.18 1.22 0.91
CA ILE A 81 -6.54 0.47 -0.17
C ILE A 81 -7.61 -0.08 -1.12
N LYS A 82 -8.59 -0.81 -0.61
CA LYS A 82 -9.69 -1.36 -1.39
C LYS A 82 -10.49 -0.29 -2.13
N GLN A 83 -10.85 0.78 -1.44
CA GLN A 83 -11.56 1.94 -2.01
C GLN A 83 -10.77 2.57 -3.16
N SER A 84 -9.48 2.73 -3.02
CA SER A 84 -8.61 3.33 -4.03
C SER A 84 -8.56 2.52 -5.33
N ILE A 85 -8.58 1.18 -5.22
CA ILE A 85 -8.42 0.28 -6.36
C ILE A 85 -9.75 -0.05 -7.02
N THR A 86 -10.79 -0.34 -6.23
CA THR A 86 -12.07 -0.86 -6.73
C THR A 86 -13.22 0.14 -6.67
N GLY A 87 -13.02 1.30 -6.05
CA GLY A 87 -14.11 2.22 -5.71
C GLY A 87 -14.97 1.77 -4.52
N ASN A 88 -14.73 0.55 -3.97
CA ASN A 88 -15.50 -0.03 -2.87
C ASN A 88 -14.58 -0.50 -1.74
N GLY A 89 -14.63 0.16 -0.58
CA GLY A 89 -13.82 -0.20 0.59
C GLY A 89 -14.15 -1.57 1.23
N ASN A 90 -15.25 -2.20 0.82
CA ASN A 90 -15.68 -3.53 1.29
C ASN A 90 -15.41 -4.63 0.24
N ALA A 91 -14.70 -4.31 -0.84
CA ALA A 91 -14.36 -5.29 -1.87
C ALA A 91 -13.64 -6.51 -1.28
N ASP A 92 -13.89 -7.69 -1.84
CA ASP A 92 -13.14 -8.90 -1.50
C ASP A 92 -11.77 -8.94 -2.21
N LYS A 93 -10.94 -9.92 -1.84
CA LYS A 93 -9.58 -10.05 -2.39
C LYS A 93 -9.57 -10.37 -3.88
N GLU A 94 -10.54 -11.11 -4.37
CA GLU A 94 -10.64 -11.45 -5.79
C GLU A 94 -11.00 -10.22 -6.64
N GLN A 95 -11.91 -9.39 -6.16
CA GLN A 95 -12.27 -8.14 -6.80
C GLN A 95 -11.08 -7.18 -6.89
N VAL A 96 -10.31 -7.05 -5.78
CA VAL A 96 -9.09 -6.25 -5.76
C VAL A 96 -8.08 -6.78 -6.78
N TRP A 97 -7.85 -8.11 -6.80
CA TRP A 97 -6.91 -8.72 -7.73
C TRP A 97 -7.30 -8.52 -9.20
N LYS A 98 -8.58 -8.74 -9.56
CA LYS A 98 -9.07 -8.49 -10.92
C LYS A 98 -8.85 -7.05 -11.38
N MET A 99 -9.09 -6.10 -10.47
CA MET A 99 -8.84 -4.68 -10.78
C MET A 99 -7.35 -4.39 -10.96
N LEU A 100 -6.48 -4.95 -10.11
CA LEU A 100 -5.02 -4.81 -10.27
C LEU A 100 -4.54 -5.38 -11.60
N GLN A 101 -5.07 -6.53 -12.01
CA GLN A 101 -4.76 -7.11 -13.33
C GLN A 101 -5.12 -6.16 -14.48
N GLN A 102 -6.28 -5.52 -14.40
CA GLN A 102 -6.70 -4.54 -15.42
C GLN A 102 -5.85 -3.27 -15.39
N ILE A 103 -5.64 -2.68 -14.21
CA ILE A 103 -4.87 -1.44 -14.05
C ILE A 103 -3.42 -1.60 -14.55
N LEU A 104 -2.81 -2.74 -14.25
CA LEU A 104 -1.39 -3.01 -14.55
C LEU A 104 -1.18 -3.90 -15.77
N SER A 105 -2.25 -4.30 -16.48
CA SER A 105 -2.21 -5.21 -17.63
C SER A 105 -1.46 -6.52 -17.32
N LEU A 106 -1.72 -7.10 -16.12
CA LEU A 106 -1.06 -8.32 -15.68
C LEU A 106 -1.72 -9.57 -16.31
N THR A 107 -0.94 -10.39 -16.97
CA THR A 107 -1.38 -11.70 -17.50
C THR A 107 -1.12 -12.85 -16.53
N ALA A 108 -0.37 -12.60 -15.45
CA ALA A 108 0.02 -13.61 -14.48
C ALA A 108 -1.18 -14.14 -13.67
N LYS A 109 -1.18 -15.46 -13.42
CA LYS A 109 -2.07 -16.07 -12.43
C LYS A 109 -1.64 -15.62 -11.03
N HIS A 110 -2.60 -15.57 -10.13
CA HIS A 110 -2.40 -15.23 -8.72
C HIS A 110 -1.45 -16.22 -8.03
N ASN A 111 -0.23 -15.80 -7.71
CA ASN A 111 0.77 -16.67 -7.08
C ASN A 111 0.72 -16.63 -5.54
N SER A 112 0.24 -15.55 -4.95
CA SER A 112 0.12 -15.38 -3.49
C SER A 112 -0.76 -14.18 -3.15
N PHE A 113 -1.68 -14.35 -2.19
CA PHE A 113 -2.50 -13.26 -1.66
C PHE A 113 -1.64 -12.16 -1.01
N ASP A 114 -0.58 -12.54 -0.30
CA ASP A 114 0.30 -11.58 0.39
C ASP A 114 1.00 -10.64 -0.60
N ALA A 115 1.47 -11.18 -1.73
CA ALA A 115 2.09 -10.36 -2.78
C ALA A 115 1.08 -9.42 -3.44
N SER A 116 -0.17 -9.86 -3.67
CA SER A 116 -1.21 -9.00 -4.23
C SER A 116 -1.67 -7.91 -3.26
N ASP A 117 -1.70 -8.19 -1.96
CA ASP A 117 -2.02 -7.20 -0.94
C ASP A 117 -0.93 -6.09 -0.93
N ALA A 118 0.35 -6.45 -1.00
CA ALA A 118 1.45 -5.49 -1.13
C ALA A 118 1.39 -4.66 -2.43
N LEU A 119 1.06 -5.31 -3.55
CA LEU A 119 0.86 -4.60 -4.82
C LEU A 119 -0.30 -3.61 -4.75
N ALA A 120 -1.39 -3.99 -4.06
CA ALA A 120 -2.54 -3.11 -3.84
C ALA A 120 -2.15 -1.85 -3.05
N VAL A 121 -1.31 -1.99 -2.02
CA VAL A 121 -0.77 -0.85 -1.26
C VAL A 121 0.04 0.08 -2.16
N ALA A 122 0.93 -0.47 -2.97
CA ALA A 122 1.78 0.32 -3.87
C ALA A 122 0.94 1.10 -4.92
N VAL A 123 -0.08 0.47 -5.51
CA VAL A 123 -0.99 1.13 -6.45
C VAL A 123 -1.84 2.21 -5.76
N CYS A 124 -2.33 1.93 -4.55
CA CYS A 124 -3.05 2.90 -3.75
C CYS A 124 -2.18 4.14 -3.48
N HIS A 125 -0.92 3.95 -3.10
CA HIS A 125 0.04 5.02 -2.88
C HIS A 125 0.26 5.86 -4.14
N HIS A 126 0.53 5.22 -5.27
CA HIS A 126 0.69 5.90 -6.56
C HIS A 126 -0.52 6.77 -6.94
N PHE A 127 -1.74 6.33 -6.66
CA PHE A 127 -2.93 7.13 -6.93
C PHE A 127 -3.07 8.33 -6.00
N GLN A 128 -2.62 8.22 -4.73
CA GLN A 128 -2.64 9.35 -3.80
C GLN A 128 -1.60 10.42 -4.18
N ASP A 129 -0.40 10.02 -4.56
CA ASP A 129 0.66 10.95 -5.00
C ASP A 129 0.23 11.72 -6.25
N ASN A 130 -0.36 11.04 -7.21
CA ASN A 130 -0.86 11.70 -8.43
C ASN A 130 -2.10 12.58 -8.15
N ALA A 131 -2.91 12.27 -7.12
CA ALA A 131 -4.01 13.13 -6.69
C ALA A 131 -3.53 14.38 -5.93
N ALA A 132 -2.32 14.33 -5.37
CA ALA A 132 -1.66 15.48 -4.73
C ALA A 132 -1.03 16.46 -5.73
N ILE A 133 -1.02 16.17 -7.05
CA ILE A 133 -0.80 17.21 -8.06
C ILE A 133 -1.98 18.18 -7.88
N PRO A 134 -1.76 19.42 -7.43
CA PRO A 134 -2.85 20.35 -7.33
C PRO A 134 -3.40 20.52 -8.75
N HIS A 135 -4.57 19.94 -9.03
CA HIS A 135 -5.38 20.60 -10.01
C HIS A 135 -5.47 22.05 -9.51
N ALA A 136 -4.96 22.99 -10.27
CA ALA A 136 -5.07 24.41 -10.00
C ALA A 136 -6.54 24.86 -10.04
N GLY A 137 -7.39 24.09 -9.38
CA GLY A 137 -8.79 24.33 -9.10
C GLY A 137 -8.85 25.00 -7.74
N VAL A 138 -9.05 26.30 -7.75
CA VAL A 138 -9.36 27.13 -6.58
C VAL A 138 -10.27 26.34 -5.65
N LYS A 139 -9.80 26.06 -4.40
CA LYS A 139 -10.63 25.41 -3.37
C LYS A 139 -11.92 26.20 -3.22
N SER A 140 -13.04 25.61 -3.60
CA SER A 140 -14.36 26.22 -3.43
C SER A 140 -14.74 26.17 -1.97
N LYS A 141 -15.13 27.29 -1.37
CA LYS A 141 -15.54 27.39 0.04
C LYS A 141 -16.98 26.89 0.28
N GLY A 142 -17.51 26.02 -0.57
CA GLY A 142 -18.83 25.44 -0.50
C GLY A 142 -19.44 25.26 -1.89
N TRP A 143 -20.64 24.67 -1.93
CA TRP A 143 -21.35 24.36 -3.17
C TRP A 143 -21.69 25.62 -3.99
N GLU A 144 -22.08 26.71 -3.34
CA GLU A 144 -22.38 27.99 -3.99
C GLU A 144 -21.16 28.61 -4.69
N ASP A 145 -19.99 28.54 -4.06
CA ASP A 145 -18.73 29.02 -4.62
C ASP A 145 -18.26 28.14 -5.80
N PHE A 146 -18.53 26.83 -5.70
CA PHE A 146 -18.28 25.89 -6.80
C PHE A 146 -19.14 26.20 -8.02
N ILE A 147 -20.45 26.45 -7.84
CA ILE A 147 -21.40 26.79 -8.90
C ILE A 147 -20.98 28.10 -9.58
N LYS A 148 -20.65 29.14 -8.81
CA LYS A 148 -20.19 30.43 -9.35
C LYS A 148 -18.94 30.31 -10.21
N LYS A 149 -18.02 29.41 -9.86
CA LYS A 149 -16.76 29.17 -10.58
C LYS A 149 -16.88 28.21 -11.77
N ASN A 150 -18.01 27.51 -11.89
CA ASN A 150 -18.26 26.54 -12.95
C ASN A 150 -19.65 26.72 -13.59
N PRO A 151 -19.97 27.87 -14.17
CA PRO A 151 -21.32 28.18 -14.68
C PRO A 151 -21.77 27.23 -15.81
N GLY A 152 -20.87 26.63 -16.56
CA GLY A 152 -21.17 25.67 -17.64
C GLY A 152 -21.49 24.24 -17.22
N ARG A 153 -21.58 23.96 -15.90
CA ARG A 153 -21.93 22.61 -15.37
C ARG A 153 -23.34 22.53 -14.78
N LEU A 154 -24.17 23.53 -15.03
CA LEU A 154 -25.57 23.63 -14.59
C LEU A 154 -26.53 23.30 -15.74
N LEU A 155 -26.30 22.17 -16.42
CA LEU A 155 -27.29 21.62 -17.37
C LEU A 155 -27.73 20.25 -16.86
#